data_e3470ad029de3be66b213a60f5f98e27
#
_entry.id   e3470ad029de3be66b213a60f5f98e27
#
_cell.length_a   1.000
_cell.length_b   1.000
_cell.length_c   1.000
_cell.angle_alpha   90.00
_cell.angle_beta   90.00
_cell.angle_gamma   90.00
#
_symmetry.space_group_name_H-M   'P 1'
#
loop_
_entity.id
_entity.type
_entity.pdbx_description
1 polymer ?
#
loop_
_entity_poly.entity_id
_entity_poly.type
_entity_poly.pdbx_seq_one_letter_code
_entity_poly.pdbx_strand_id
1 'polypeptide(L)'
;YIFEELAKRHEVHVPHFHVSRGRARETRLIVHEATMFPFREPILHYTLNAPYQYAVFKRIIKEEGIEVVVAAHIFAGAAVIKAARKYGVPVVFDLKDWFPDSAAAYYKNKALKWILREGVWWITKHNLDRSDRITTVSPSLVERLKKYGYDAKLITNGVDTDIFKPMDSRAGKRMLGLDEDCFVIGFVGAIERCFELDEVIKALPDVLKYRDDVKLLIVGGSLFTDYEISLKKLVKYMGLSGEIIFTGPIEYKKVPQYIAAMDICLYPLSKYSWPEIALPNKFFEYSACGKPILSKPAPNVMKMGGKNLYIYQNRKEFVMQIKNIIENPKTYDINMEKYSWKNKAKELEGILSDVVSKYKYSDETGG
;
A
#
# COMPACT_ATOMS: atom_id res chain seq x y z
N TYR A 1 5.01 -5.44 7.58
CA TYR A 1 6.28 -4.79 7.98
C TYR A 1 6.17 -4.16 9.39
N ILE A 2 5.21 -3.26 9.66
CA ILE A 2 5.09 -2.58 10.95
C ILE A 2 4.94 -3.57 12.12
N PHE A 3 4.13 -4.62 11.95
CA PHE A 3 3.95 -5.67 12.96
C PHE A 3 5.17 -6.59 13.10
N GLU A 4 5.96 -6.81 12.04
CA GLU A 4 7.24 -7.50 12.12
C GLU A 4 8.27 -6.72 12.95
N GLU A 5 8.26 -5.39 12.86
CA GLU A 5 9.09 -4.54 13.70
C GLU A 5 8.63 -4.54 15.16
N LEU A 6 7.32 -4.54 15.42
CA LEU A 6 6.77 -4.69 16.76
C LEU A 6 7.11 -6.06 17.37
N ALA A 7 7.06 -7.13 16.58
CA ALA A 7 7.38 -8.49 17.03
C ALA A 7 8.85 -8.70 17.45
N LYS A 8 9.71 -7.70 17.24
CA LYS A 8 11.08 -7.70 17.83
C LYS A 8 11.09 -7.42 19.34
N ARG A 9 10.02 -6.81 19.86
CA ARG A 9 9.93 -6.33 21.27
C ARG A 9 8.68 -6.81 22.00
N HIS A 10 7.67 -7.25 21.25
CA HIS A 10 6.38 -7.68 21.77
C HIS A 10 5.99 -9.02 21.18
N GLU A 11 5.16 -9.75 21.90
CA GLU A 11 4.48 -10.91 21.36
C GLU A 11 3.29 -10.44 20.51
N VAL A 12 3.31 -10.78 19.22
CA VAL A 12 2.33 -10.30 18.25
C VAL A 12 1.59 -11.46 17.61
N HIS A 13 0.32 -11.61 17.96
CA HIS A 13 -0.58 -12.65 17.46
C HIS A 13 -1.35 -12.14 16.26
N VAL A 14 -1.34 -12.87 15.15
CA VAL A 14 -1.99 -12.49 13.89
C VAL A 14 -2.92 -13.59 13.42
N PRO A 15 -4.23 -13.30 13.24
CA PRO A 15 -5.14 -14.25 12.61
C PRO A 15 -4.87 -14.32 11.11
N HIS A 16 -4.73 -15.53 10.59
CA HIS A 16 -4.55 -15.80 9.16
C HIS A 16 -5.88 -16.21 8.52
N PHE A 17 -6.21 -15.56 7.40
CA PHE A 17 -7.41 -15.84 6.62
C PHE A 17 -7.00 -16.43 5.27
N HIS A 18 -7.36 -17.69 4.99
CA HIS A 18 -7.07 -18.38 3.71
C HIS A 18 -7.93 -17.85 2.56
N VAL A 19 -7.76 -16.58 2.19
CA VAL A 19 -8.43 -15.98 1.01
C VAL A 19 -7.64 -16.25 -0.27
N SER A 20 -6.31 -16.45 -0.17
CA SER A 20 -5.44 -16.77 -1.29
C SER A 20 -4.32 -17.73 -0.88
N ARG A 21 -3.86 -18.56 -1.84
CA ARG A 21 -2.68 -19.42 -1.65
C ARG A 21 -1.40 -18.56 -1.73
N GLY A 22 -1.01 -17.93 -0.63
CA GLY A 22 0.32 -17.35 -0.47
C GLY A 22 1.33 -18.41 -0.01
N ARG A 23 2.61 -18.27 -0.37
CA ARG A 23 3.67 -19.04 0.28
C ARG A 23 3.83 -18.55 1.71
N ALA A 24 3.94 -19.49 2.66
CA ALA A 24 4.33 -19.19 4.02
C ALA A 24 5.67 -18.42 3.99
N ARG A 25 5.71 -17.26 4.62
CA ARG A 25 6.91 -16.46 4.77
C ARG A 25 7.45 -16.71 6.18
N GLU A 26 8.76 -16.81 6.33
CA GLU A 26 9.36 -16.75 7.65
C GLU A 26 8.94 -15.44 8.33
N THR A 27 8.37 -15.55 9.51
CA THR A 27 7.83 -14.42 10.28
C THR A 27 8.09 -14.63 11.76
N ARG A 28 8.23 -13.53 12.49
CA ARG A 28 8.26 -13.52 13.97
C ARG A 28 6.86 -13.44 14.58
N LEU A 29 5.85 -13.27 13.74
CA LEU A 29 4.47 -13.21 14.20
C LEU A 29 3.96 -14.58 14.58
N ILE A 30 3.17 -14.66 15.65
CA ILE A 30 2.47 -15.88 16.05
C ILE A 30 1.18 -15.95 15.25
N VAL A 31 1.12 -16.89 14.30
CA VAL A 31 0.04 -16.99 13.33
C VAL A 31 -1.01 -17.98 13.81
N HIS A 32 -2.27 -17.54 13.87
CA HIS A 32 -3.43 -18.37 14.21
C HIS A 32 -4.35 -18.53 13.00
N GLU A 33 -4.76 -19.77 12.71
CA GLU A 33 -5.71 -20.03 11.64
C GLU A 33 -7.12 -19.57 12.05
N ALA A 34 -7.71 -18.71 11.20
CA ALA A 34 -9.02 -18.10 11.43
C ALA A 34 -10.02 -18.36 10.29
N THR A 35 -9.82 -19.41 9.51
CA THR A 35 -10.69 -19.83 8.41
C THR A 35 -11.22 -21.23 8.64
N MET A 36 -12.55 -21.38 8.67
CA MET A 36 -13.22 -22.67 8.68
C MET A 36 -13.58 -23.12 7.26
N PHE A 37 -14.08 -22.18 6.45
CA PHE A 37 -14.51 -22.42 5.09
C PHE A 37 -13.75 -21.50 4.11
N PRO A 38 -12.93 -22.02 3.18
CA PRO A 38 -12.13 -21.20 2.25
C PRO A 38 -12.97 -20.77 1.03
N PHE A 39 -13.71 -19.68 1.15
CA PHE A 39 -14.39 -19.05 0.01
C PHE A 39 -13.45 -18.07 -0.71
N ARG A 40 -13.50 -18.06 -2.04
CA ARG A 40 -12.73 -17.10 -2.86
C ARG A 40 -13.33 -15.71 -2.87
N GLU A 41 -14.66 -15.62 -2.72
CA GLU A 41 -15.37 -14.35 -2.70
C GLU A 41 -15.24 -13.72 -1.30
N PRO A 42 -14.67 -12.49 -1.16
CA PRO A 42 -14.34 -11.93 0.15
C PRO A 42 -15.55 -11.71 1.07
N ILE A 43 -16.68 -11.24 0.56
CA ILE A 43 -17.87 -10.98 1.37
C ILE A 43 -18.39 -12.27 1.99
N LEU A 44 -18.53 -13.33 1.17
CA LEU A 44 -18.96 -14.65 1.63
C LEU A 44 -17.94 -15.23 2.62
N HIS A 45 -16.64 -15.07 2.34
CA HIS A 45 -15.57 -15.57 3.20
C HIS A 45 -15.69 -15.01 4.62
N TYR A 46 -15.76 -13.69 4.75
CA TYR A 46 -15.79 -13.05 6.06
C TYR A 46 -17.14 -13.17 6.77
N THR A 47 -18.26 -13.18 6.05
CA THR A 47 -19.58 -13.28 6.67
C THR A 47 -19.86 -14.69 7.18
N LEU A 48 -19.57 -15.73 6.40
CA LEU A 48 -19.83 -17.12 6.80
C LEU A 48 -18.82 -17.63 7.84
N ASN A 49 -17.59 -17.12 7.84
CA ASN A 49 -16.60 -17.44 8.86
C ASN A 49 -16.72 -16.58 10.14
N ALA A 50 -17.56 -15.53 10.17
CA ALA A 50 -17.63 -14.61 11.31
C ALA A 50 -17.87 -15.28 12.66
N PRO A 51 -18.76 -16.29 12.83
CA PRO A 51 -18.92 -16.99 14.10
C PRO A 51 -17.67 -17.75 14.53
N TYR A 52 -17.00 -18.41 13.59
CA TYR A 52 -15.75 -19.13 13.84
C TYR A 52 -14.63 -18.15 14.19
N GLN A 53 -14.47 -17.07 13.41
CA GLN A 53 -13.50 -16.03 13.70
C GLN A 53 -13.69 -15.43 15.08
N TYR A 54 -14.93 -15.16 15.48
CA TYR A 54 -15.23 -14.67 16.82
C TYR A 54 -14.78 -15.65 17.91
N ALA A 55 -15.02 -16.97 17.71
CA ALA A 55 -14.57 -18.00 18.65
C ALA A 55 -13.04 -18.07 18.74
N VAL A 56 -12.34 -17.99 17.59
CA VAL A 56 -10.87 -17.96 17.52
C VAL A 56 -10.33 -16.71 18.24
N PHE A 57 -10.86 -15.53 17.96
CA PHE A 57 -10.43 -14.30 18.64
C PHE A 57 -10.64 -14.34 20.14
N LYS A 58 -11.77 -14.85 20.60
CA LYS A 58 -12.02 -15.04 22.02
C LYS A 58 -10.99 -15.95 22.68
N ARG A 59 -10.64 -17.05 22.00
CA ARG A 59 -9.64 -18.00 22.51
C ARG A 59 -8.29 -17.30 22.62
N ILE A 60 -7.81 -16.68 21.54
CA ILE A 60 -6.52 -15.99 21.52
C ILE A 60 -6.47 -14.92 22.63
N ILE A 61 -7.48 -14.05 22.72
CA ILE A 61 -7.51 -12.96 23.71
C ILE A 61 -7.42 -13.52 25.14
N LYS A 62 -8.13 -14.62 25.41
CA LYS A 62 -8.19 -15.21 26.76
C LYS A 62 -6.93 -16.02 27.10
N GLU A 63 -6.46 -16.87 26.16
CA GLU A 63 -5.40 -17.83 26.43
C GLU A 63 -4.00 -17.21 26.35
N GLU A 64 -3.82 -16.23 25.45
CA GLU A 64 -2.53 -15.58 25.24
C GLU A 64 -2.38 -14.25 25.99
N GLY A 65 -3.37 -13.87 26.82
CA GLY A 65 -3.27 -12.67 27.65
C GLY A 65 -3.12 -11.36 26.86
N ILE A 66 -3.85 -11.21 25.75
CA ILE A 66 -3.73 -10.05 24.86
C ILE A 66 -4.08 -8.76 25.59
N GLU A 67 -3.15 -7.80 25.63
CA GLU A 67 -3.32 -6.50 26.28
C GLU A 67 -3.99 -5.45 25.40
N VAL A 68 -3.84 -5.54 24.06
CA VAL A 68 -4.43 -4.61 23.10
C VAL A 68 -4.68 -5.29 21.75
N VAL A 69 -5.77 -4.90 21.11
CA VAL A 69 -6.14 -5.39 19.76
C VAL A 69 -5.98 -4.30 18.72
N VAL A 70 -5.32 -4.61 17.60
CA VAL A 70 -5.33 -3.75 16.41
C VAL A 70 -6.21 -4.40 15.34
N ALA A 71 -7.34 -3.78 15.03
CA ALA A 71 -8.29 -4.25 14.02
C ALA A 71 -8.12 -3.44 12.72
N ALA A 72 -7.69 -4.11 11.64
CA ALA A 72 -7.44 -3.43 10.35
C ALA A 72 -8.43 -3.82 9.24
N HIS A 73 -9.26 -4.84 9.47
CA HIS A 73 -10.22 -5.32 8.48
C HIS A 73 -11.67 -5.04 8.91
N ILE A 74 -12.51 -4.53 8.01
CA ILE A 74 -13.87 -4.11 8.39
C ILE A 74 -14.76 -5.27 8.88
N PHE A 75 -14.81 -6.38 8.16
CA PHE A 75 -15.68 -7.51 8.52
C PHE A 75 -15.12 -8.30 9.72
N ALA A 76 -13.87 -8.76 9.63
CA ALA A 76 -13.21 -9.43 10.74
C ALA A 76 -13.02 -8.49 11.95
N GLY A 77 -12.90 -7.17 11.70
CA GLY A 77 -12.84 -6.13 12.71
C GLY A 77 -14.04 -6.16 13.67
N ALA A 78 -15.25 -6.27 13.14
CA ALA A 78 -16.45 -6.35 13.98
C ALA A 78 -16.41 -7.56 14.94
N ALA A 79 -15.93 -8.71 14.46
CA ALA A 79 -15.82 -9.93 15.28
C ALA A 79 -14.74 -9.80 16.38
N VAL A 80 -13.56 -9.25 16.04
CA VAL A 80 -12.47 -9.09 17.02
C VAL A 80 -12.77 -7.99 18.02
N ILE A 81 -13.40 -6.88 17.62
CA ILE A 81 -13.85 -5.82 18.54
C ILE A 81 -14.86 -6.36 19.55
N LYS A 82 -15.84 -7.16 19.08
CA LYS A 82 -16.81 -7.83 19.96
C LYS A 82 -16.12 -8.79 20.95
N ALA A 83 -15.09 -9.50 20.51
CA ALA A 83 -14.32 -10.40 21.36
C ALA A 83 -13.49 -9.61 22.39
N ALA A 84 -12.79 -8.55 21.99
CA ALA A 84 -11.99 -7.69 22.85
C ALA A 84 -12.84 -7.02 23.95
N ARG A 85 -13.99 -6.45 23.57
CA ARG A 85 -14.93 -5.82 24.53
C ARG A 85 -15.46 -6.80 25.56
N LYS A 86 -15.63 -8.09 25.21
CA LYS A 86 -16.05 -9.11 26.17
C LYS A 86 -15.04 -9.35 27.29
N TYR A 87 -13.76 -9.14 27.01
CA TYR A 87 -12.68 -9.39 27.98
C TYR A 87 -12.03 -8.11 28.51
N GLY A 88 -12.64 -6.95 28.28
CA GLY A 88 -12.09 -5.67 28.72
C GLY A 88 -10.75 -5.33 28.06
N VAL A 89 -10.54 -5.72 26.80
CA VAL A 89 -9.30 -5.44 26.07
C VAL A 89 -9.51 -4.23 25.15
N PRO A 90 -8.64 -3.20 25.24
CA PRO A 90 -8.74 -2.02 24.39
C PRO A 90 -8.46 -2.32 22.93
N VAL A 91 -9.08 -1.50 22.04
CA VAL A 91 -9.03 -1.69 20.61
C VAL A 91 -8.55 -0.43 19.89
N VAL A 92 -7.56 -0.59 19.02
CA VAL A 92 -7.18 0.40 18.01
C VAL A 92 -7.72 -0.06 16.66
N PHE A 93 -8.51 0.79 15.98
CA PHE A 93 -8.98 0.50 14.63
C PHE A 93 -8.08 1.21 13.60
N ASP A 94 -7.39 0.43 12.78
CA ASP A 94 -6.44 0.94 11.78
C ASP A 94 -7.08 0.95 10.39
N LEU A 95 -7.66 2.09 9.99
CA LEU A 95 -8.35 2.26 8.72
C LEU A 95 -7.35 2.48 7.58
N LYS A 96 -7.08 1.44 6.80
CA LYS A 96 -6.10 1.46 5.70
C LYS A 96 -6.64 2.04 4.39
N ASP A 97 -7.95 2.01 4.18
CA ASP A 97 -8.60 2.44 2.94
C ASP A 97 -10.02 2.93 3.24
N TRP A 98 -10.63 3.68 2.29
CA TRP A 98 -12.05 4.03 2.38
C TRP A 98 -12.90 2.91 1.78
N PHE A 99 -13.10 1.87 2.56
CA PHE A 99 -13.82 0.66 2.17
C PHE A 99 -15.22 0.86 1.57
N PRO A 100 -16.04 1.84 1.98
CA PRO A 100 -17.35 2.06 1.37
C PRO A 100 -17.28 2.30 -0.14
N ASP A 101 -16.31 3.10 -0.59
CA ASP A 101 -16.13 3.40 -2.01
C ASP A 101 -15.42 2.26 -2.74
N SER A 102 -14.38 1.66 -2.12
CA SER A 102 -13.60 0.56 -2.69
C SER A 102 -14.45 -0.68 -2.94
N ALA A 103 -15.29 -1.09 -1.99
CA ALA A 103 -16.18 -2.24 -2.14
C ALA A 103 -17.22 -2.04 -3.24
N ALA A 104 -17.76 -0.82 -3.37
CA ALA A 104 -18.76 -0.50 -4.37
C ALA A 104 -18.22 -0.40 -5.81
N ALA A 105 -16.91 -0.22 -5.98
CA ALA A 105 -16.27 0.00 -7.27
C ALA A 105 -16.45 -1.14 -8.27
N TYR A 106 -16.45 -2.36 -7.77
CA TYR A 106 -16.52 -3.56 -8.59
C TYR A 106 -17.89 -3.79 -9.28
N TYR A 107 -18.92 -3.04 -8.88
CA TYR A 107 -20.28 -3.23 -9.37
C TYR A 107 -20.71 -2.13 -10.35
N LYS A 108 -21.37 -2.50 -11.44
CA LYS A 108 -21.85 -1.54 -12.46
C LYS A 108 -23.23 -0.95 -12.11
N ASN A 109 -24.08 -1.72 -11.46
CA ASN A 109 -25.44 -1.31 -11.11
C ASN A 109 -25.44 -0.23 -10.02
N LYS A 110 -26.05 0.92 -10.30
CA LYS A 110 -26.07 2.09 -9.39
C LYS A 110 -26.77 1.81 -8.04
N ALA A 111 -27.89 1.08 -8.07
CA ALA A 111 -28.63 0.75 -6.85
C ALA A 111 -27.82 -0.21 -5.97
N LEU A 112 -27.21 -1.25 -6.57
CA LEU A 112 -26.34 -2.20 -5.85
C LEU A 112 -25.11 -1.48 -5.28
N LYS A 113 -24.49 -0.57 -6.03
CA LYS A 113 -23.40 0.27 -5.54
C LYS A 113 -23.79 1.03 -4.29
N TRP A 114 -24.95 1.67 -4.32
CA TRP A 114 -25.44 2.45 -3.18
C TRP A 114 -25.69 1.55 -1.97
N ILE A 115 -26.38 0.43 -2.13
CA ILE A 115 -26.67 -0.52 -1.04
C ILE A 115 -25.36 -1.03 -0.41
N LEU A 116 -24.40 -1.43 -1.22
CA LEU A 116 -23.10 -1.94 -0.74
C LEU A 116 -22.31 -0.85 -0.01
N ARG A 117 -22.29 0.36 -0.57
CA ARG A 117 -21.61 1.50 0.05
C ARG A 117 -22.18 1.81 1.44
N GLU A 118 -23.50 1.90 1.56
CA GLU A 118 -24.17 2.17 2.84
C GLU A 118 -23.99 1.02 3.83
N GLY A 119 -24.08 -0.23 3.39
CA GLY A 119 -23.84 -1.41 4.23
C GLY A 119 -22.40 -1.47 4.74
N VAL A 120 -21.42 -1.24 3.88
CA VAL A 120 -20.00 -1.20 4.26
C VAL A 120 -19.72 0.01 5.16
N TRP A 121 -20.34 1.16 4.91
CA TRP A 121 -20.24 2.32 5.80
C TRP A 121 -20.81 2.03 7.19
N TRP A 122 -21.97 1.37 7.28
CA TRP A 122 -22.57 1.00 8.54
C TRP A 122 -21.63 0.09 9.37
N ILE A 123 -21.01 -0.92 8.75
CA ILE A 123 -20.03 -1.79 9.44
C ILE A 123 -18.78 -1.00 9.84
N THR A 124 -18.27 -0.15 8.95
CA THR A 124 -17.11 0.70 9.22
C THR A 124 -17.38 1.61 10.41
N LYS A 125 -18.54 2.30 10.39
CA LYS A 125 -19.00 3.16 11.49
C LYS A 125 -19.12 2.37 12.81
N HIS A 126 -19.72 1.18 12.77
CA HIS A 126 -19.83 0.32 13.93
C HIS A 126 -18.46 0.00 14.57
N ASN A 127 -17.43 -0.24 13.73
CA ASN A 127 -16.08 -0.50 14.21
C ASN A 127 -15.42 0.77 14.79
N LEU A 128 -15.59 1.91 14.11
CA LEU A 128 -15.06 3.21 14.56
C LEU A 128 -15.66 3.60 15.92
N ASP A 129 -16.99 3.51 16.08
CA ASP A 129 -17.73 3.87 17.30
C ASP A 129 -17.33 3.00 18.51
N ARG A 130 -16.77 1.81 18.27
CA ARG A 130 -16.39 0.84 19.30
C ARG A 130 -14.90 0.68 19.50
N SER A 131 -14.11 1.56 18.93
CA SER A 131 -12.66 1.56 19.09
C SER A 131 -12.21 2.65 20.04
N ASP A 132 -11.17 2.40 20.83
CA ASP A 132 -10.62 3.36 21.80
C ASP A 132 -9.71 4.38 21.12
N ARG A 133 -9.13 4.00 19.97
CA ARG A 133 -8.34 4.86 19.09
C ARG A 133 -8.55 4.45 17.63
N ILE A 134 -8.37 5.43 16.76
CA ILE A 134 -8.38 5.22 15.31
C ILE A 134 -7.04 5.66 14.77
N THR A 135 -6.43 4.82 13.92
CA THR A 135 -5.27 5.15 13.11
C THR A 135 -5.62 5.06 11.63
N THR A 136 -4.88 5.78 10.80
CA THR A 136 -5.04 5.71 9.34
C THR A 136 -3.76 6.06 8.62
N VAL A 137 -3.68 5.73 7.32
CA VAL A 137 -2.44 5.74 6.54
C VAL A 137 -2.22 7.00 5.71
N SER A 138 -3.22 7.86 5.55
CA SER A 138 -3.06 9.05 4.71
C SER A 138 -3.71 10.31 5.31
N PRO A 139 -3.15 11.51 5.04
CA PRO A 139 -3.73 12.77 5.48
C PRO A 139 -5.19 12.96 5.05
N SER A 140 -5.52 12.57 3.84
CA SER A 140 -6.90 12.70 3.33
C SER A 140 -7.89 11.79 4.04
N LEU A 141 -7.48 10.62 4.53
CA LEU A 141 -8.31 9.77 5.39
C LEU A 141 -8.52 10.39 6.76
N VAL A 142 -7.51 11.04 7.34
CA VAL A 142 -7.67 11.82 8.59
C VAL A 142 -8.72 12.92 8.39
N GLU A 143 -8.59 13.72 7.33
CA GLU A 143 -9.53 14.79 7.00
C GLU A 143 -10.95 14.25 6.75
N ARG A 144 -11.05 13.09 6.07
CA ARG A 144 -12.33 12.44 5.79
C ARG A 144 -13.00 11.92 7.06
N LEU A 145 -12.26 11.24 7.93
CA LEU A 145 -12.75 10.79 9.24
C LEU A 145 -13.21 11.94 10.11
N LYS A 146 -12.46 13.05 10.12
CA LYS A 146 -12.83 14.26 10.85
C LYS A 146 -14.19 14.84 10.41
N LYS A 147 -14.54 14.77 9.10
CA LYS A 147 -15.84 15.18 8.61
C LYS A 147 -16.99 14.34 9.15
N TYR A 148 -16.72 13.10 9.57
CA TYR A 148 -17.69 12.21 10.23
C TYR A 148 -17.62 12.26 11.76
N GLY A 149 -16.84 13.18 12.34
CA GLY A 149 -16.70 13.36 13.78
C GLY A 149 -15.66 12.46 14.46
N TYR A 150 -14.81 11.77 13.70
CA TYR A 150 -13.78 10.90 14.27
C TYR A 150 -12.41 11.57 14.30
N ASP A 151 -11.73 11.48 15.44
CA ASP A 151 -10.31 11.83 15.57
C ASP A 151 -9.44 10.61 15.26
N ALA A 152 -8.58 10.73 14.25
CA ALA A 152 -7.70 9.66 13.82
C ALA A 152 -6.23 10.09 13.81
N LYS A 153 -5.35 9.24 14.30
CA LYS A 153 -3.90 9.46 14.24
C LYS A 153 -3.34 8.95 12.93
N LEU A 154 -2.50 9.76 12.30
CA LEU A 154 -1.83 9.42 11.06
C LEU A 154 -0.61 8.53 11.32
N ILE A 155 -0.62 7.30 10.81
CA ILE A 155 0.55 6.43 10.70
C ILE A 155 0.68 6.05 9.23
N THR A 156 1.50 6.78 8.50
CA THR A 156 1.68 6.55 7.05
C THR A 156 2.30 5.18 6.78
N ASN A 157 2.19 4.72 5.55
CA ASN A 157 3.06 3.68 5.05
C ASN A 157 4.53 4.08 5.23
N GLY A 158 5.41 3.11 5.17
CA GLY A 158 6.84 3.30 5.37
C GLY A 158 7.67 2.56 4.33
N VAL A 159 8.97 2.57 4.55
CA VAL A 159 9.96 1.90 3.73
C VAL A 159 11.01 1.20 4.62
N ASP A 160 11.58 0.13 4.12
CA ASP A 160 12.72 -0.54 4.74
C ASP A 160 14.01 0.20 4.31
N THR A 161 14.48 1.13 5.15
CA THR A 161 15.66 1.97 4.86
C THR A 161 16.98 1.18 4.89
N ASP A 162 16.98 -0.05 5.39
CA ASP A 162 18.17 -0.90 5.35
C ASP A 162 18.43 -1.43 3.93
N ILE A 163 17.36 -1.72 3.18
CA ILE A 163 17.45 -2.25 1.81
C ILE A 163 17.16 -1.21 0.73
N PHE A 164 16.25 -0.25 0.95
CA PHE A 164 15.96 0.84 0.02
C PHE A 164 16.84 2.05 0.34
N LYS A 165 17.87 2.21 -0.44
CA LYS A 165 18.84 3.31 -0.36
C LYS A 165 19.44 3.57 -1.74
N PRO A 166 20.07 4.72 -1.97
CA PRO A 166 20.78 4.98 -3.22
C PRO A 166 21.80 3.89 -3.52
N MET A 167 21.80 3.39 -4.75
CA MET A 167 22.67 2.34 -5.25
C MET A 167 23.25 2.77 -6.62
N ASP A 168 24.33 2.12 -7.05
CA ASP A 168 24.95 2.36 -8.34
C ASP A 168 23.98 2.02 -9.50
N SER A 169 23.60 3.05 -10.28
CA SER A 169 22.69 2.93 -11.41
C SER A 169 23.28 2.07 -12.53
N ARG A 170 24.58 2.22 -12.81
CA ARG A 170 25.27 1.44 -13.84
C ARG A 170 25.28 -0.06 -13.51
N ALA A 171 25.53 -0.40 -12.23
CA ALA A 171 25.44 -1.79 -11.79
C ALA A 171 24.02 -2.37 -11.97
N GLY A 172 22.99 -1.57 -11.69
CA GLY A 172 21.59 -1.96 -11.92
C GLY A 172 21.29 -2.19 -13.40
N LYS A 173 21.77 -1.33 -14.30
CA LYS A 173 21.61 -1.46 -15.76
C LYS A 173 22.35 -2.69 -16.30
N ARG A 174 23.61 -2.91 -15.86
CA ARG A 174 24.38 -4.14 -16.23
C ARG A 174 23.67 -5.41 -15.83
N MET A 175 23.09 -5.47 -14.63
CA MET A 175 22.31 -6.62 -14.17
C MET A 175 21.14 -6.96 -15.11
N LEU A 176 20.58 -5.96 -15.78
CA LEU A 176 19.48 -6.11 -16.73
C LEU A 176 19.96 -6.34 -18.18
N GLY A 177 21.28 -6.39 -18.44
CA GLY A 177 21.84 -6.47 -19.78
C GLY A 177 21.63 -5.20 -20.61
N LEU A 178 21.45 -4.06 -19.94
CA LEU A 178 21.27 -2.76 -20.58
C LEU A 178 22.60 -2.02 -20.69
N ASP A 179 22.67 -1.15 -21.70
CA ASP A 179 23.74 -0.17 -21.80
C ASP A 179 23.75 0.74 -20.56
N GLU A 180 24.92 1.02 -20.00
CA GLU A 180 25.06 1.81 -18.78
C GLU A 180 24.63 3.27 -18.97
N ASP A 181 24.72 3.78 -20.19
CA ASP A 181 24.38 5.16 -20.53
C ASP A 181 22.94 5.32 -21.06
N CYS A 182 22.20 4.21 -21.31
CA CYS A 182 20.80 4.28 -21.71
C CYS A 182 19.95 4.94 -20.61
N PHE A 183 18.85 5.58 -21.02
CA PHE A 183 17.93 6.21 -20.07
C PHE A 183 16.76 5.30 -19.72
N VAL A 184 16.58 4.96 -18.45
CA VAL A 184 15.58 4.00 -17.99
C VAL A 184 14.44 4.70 -17.25
N ILE A 185 13.24 4.62 -17.83
CA ILE A 185 11.99 5.00 -17.18
C ILE A 185 11.41 3.73 -16.54
N GLY A 186 11.08 3.76 -15.24
CA GLY A 186 10.71 2.54 -14.55
C GLY A 186 9.42 2.60 -13.75
N PHE A 187 8.74 1.47 -13.67
CA PHE A 187 7.59 1.24 -12.79
C PHE A 187 7.80 -0.03 -11.97
N VAL A 188 7.48 0.01 -10.67
CA VAL A 188 7.48 -1.15 -9.79
C VAL A 188 6.11 -1.36 -9.18
N GLY A 189 5.58 -2.58 -9.25
CA GLY A 189 4.35 -2.97 -8.54
C GLY A 189 3.44 -3.88 -9.33
N ALA A 190 2.21 -4.07 -8.82
CA ALA A 190 1.18 -4.81 -9.53
C ALA A 190 0.82 -4.10 -10.84
N ILE A 191 0.76 -4.87 -11.94
CA ILE A 191 0.38 -4.39 -13.26
C ILE A 191 -1.14 -4.44 -13.35
N GLU A 192 -1.80 -3.37 -12.92
CA GLU A 192 -3.25 -3.26 -12.86
C GLU A 192 -3.75 -2.00 -13.56
N ARG A 193 -5.01 -2.01 -14.02
CA ARG A 193 -5.60 -0.90 -14.79
C ARG A 193 -5.66 0.43 -14.02
N CYS A 194 -5.57 0.39 -12.70
CA CYS A 194 -5.44 1.59 -11.89
C CYS A 194 -4.15 2.36 -12.15
N PHE A 195 -3.13 1.70 -12.69
CA PHE A 195 -1.93 2.35 -13.23
C PHE A 195 -2.05 2.39 -14.74
N GLU A 196 -2.16 3.57 -15.32
CA GLU A 196 -2.36 3.80 -16.76
C GLU A 196 -1.04 3.57 -17.53
N LEU A 197 -0.48 2.34 -17.43
CA LEU A 197 0.76 1.97 -18.12
C LEU A 197 0.60 1.92 -19.63
N ASP A 198 -0.61 1.70 -20.15
CA ASP A 198 -0.90 1.78 -21.57
C ASP A 198 -0.72 3.21 -22.10
N GLU A 199 -1.08 4.24 -21.32
CA GLU A 199 -0.84 5.64 -21.69
C GLU A 199 0.65 5.97 -21.68
N VAL A 200 1.41 5.42 -20.73
CA VAL A 200 2.88 5.53 -20.71
C VAL A 200 3.49 4.90 -21.97
N ILE A 201 3.07 3.68 -22.31
CA ILE A 201 3.53 2.96 -23.52
C ILE A 201 3.21 3.76 -24.78
N LYS A 202 1.99 4.30 -24.91
CA LYS A 202 1.58 5.13 -26.03
C LYS A 202 2.38 6.43 -26.14
N ALA A 203 2.89 6.96 -25.03
CA ALA A 203 3.69 8.18 -24.99
C ALA A 203 5.17 7.94 -25.33
N LEU A 204 5.66 6.69 -25.18
CA LEU A 204 7.08 6.37 -25.37
C LEU A 204 7.64 6.75 -26.74
N PRO A 205 6.93 6.58 -27.89
CA PRO A 205 7.44 7.05 -29.19
C PRO A 205 7.78 8.54 -29.25
N ASP A 206 7.08 9.40 -28.50
CA ASP A 206 7.40 10.83 -28.46
C ASP A 206 8.65 11.12 -27.63
N VAL A 207 8.92 10.30 -26.62
CA VAL A 207 10.17 10.38 -25.86
C VAL A 207 11.35 9.90 -26.71
N LEU A 208 11.17 8.80 -27.47
CA LEU A 208 12.19 8.23 -28.35
C LEU A 208 12.59 9.16 -29.50
N LYS A 209 11.72 10.07 -29.96
CA LYS A 209 12.08 11.12 -30.88
C LYS A 209 13.11 12.11 -30.34
N TYR A 210 13.16 12.25 -29.02
CA TYR A 210 14.08 13.14 -28.33
C TYR A 210 15.39 12.45 -27.92
N ARG A 211 15.27 11.18 -27.47
CA ARG A 211 16.39 10.36 -27.05
C ARG A 211 16.10 8.89 -27.39
N ASP A 212 16.87 8.30 -28.28
CA ASP A 212 16.60 6.98 -28.87
C ASP A 212 17.01 5.78 -28.02
N ASP A 213 17.90 5.98 -27.02
CA ASP A 213 18.37 4.95 -26.11
C ASP A 213 17.49 4.77 -24.85
N VAL A 214 16.26 5.30 -24.88
CA VAL A 214 15.32 5.18 -23.74
C VAL A 214 14.75 3.76 -23.64
N LYS A 215 14.71 3.24 -22.42
CA LYS A 215 14.05 1.97 -22.08
C LYS A 215 12.94 2.21 -21.06
N LEU A 216 11.83 1.47 -21.19
CA LEU A 216 10.76 1.39 -20.19
C LEU A 216 10.85 0.06 -19.45
N LEU A 217 11.17 0.11 -18.17
CA LEU A 217 11.30 -1.05 -17.29
C LEU A 217 10.05 -1.19 -16.42
N ILE A 218 9.30 -2.28 -16.62
CA ILE A 218 8.08 -2.60 -15.85
C ILE A 218 8.37 -3.81 -14.97
N VAL A 219 8.51 -3.57 -13.67
CA VAL A 219 8.87 -4.56 -12.65
C VAL A 219 7.63 -4.99 -11.89
N GLY A 220 7.26 -6.27 -12.00
CA GLY A 220 6.08 -6.85 -11.36
C GLY A 220 5.22 -7.64 -12.32
N GLY A 221 4.00 -7.98 -11.88
CA GLY A 221 3.04 -8.73 -12.68
C GLY A 221 1.60 -8.41 -12.31
N SER A 222 0.64 -8.82 -13.14
CA SER A 222 -0.78 -8.74 -12.82
C SER A 222 -1.14 -9.72 -11.72
N LEU A 223 -1.94 -9.27 -10.75
CA LEU A 223 -2.42 -10.09 -9.65
C LEU A 223 -3.87 -10.54 -9.85
N PHE A 224 -4.71 -9.67 -10.44
CA PHE A 224 -6.16 -9.85 -10.49
C PHE A 224 -6.74 -9.73 -11.91
N THR A 225 -5.98 -9.20 -12.87
CA THR A 225 -6.48 -8.90 -14.22
C THR A 225 -5.55 -9.38 -15.32
N ASP A 226 -6.06 -9.43 -16.57
CA ASP A 226 -5.28 -9.72 -17.78
C ASP A 226 -4.62 -8.46 -18.38
N TYR A 227 -4.44 -7.40 -17.57
CA TYR A 227 -3.94 -6.13 -18.08
C TYR A 227 -2.52 -6.23 -18.62
N GLU A 228 -1.65 -6.99 -17.96
CA GLU A 228 -0.28 -7.26 -18.45
C GLU A 228 -0.28 -7.87 -19.87
N ILE A 229 -1.19 -8.85 -20.11
CA ILE A 229 -1.34 -9.46 -21.44
C ILE A 229 -1.75 -8.41 -22.47
N SER A 230 -2.67 -7.52 -22.10
CA SER A 230 -3.12 -6.41 -22.95
C SER A 230 -1.98 -5.43 -23.27
N LEU A 231 -1.13 -5.10 -22.28
CA LEU A 231 0.04 -4.26 -22.47
C LEU A 231 1.07 -4.91 -23.41
N LYS A 232 1.38 -6.19 -23.24
CA LYS A 232 2.30 -6.92 -24.13
C LYS A 232 1.80 -6.96 -25.59
N LYS A 233 0.49 -7.09 -25.80
CA LYS A 233 -0.12 -6.98 -27.12
C LYS A 233 0.04 -5.57 -27.69
N LEU A 234 -0.19 -4.52 -26.89
CA LEU A 234 -0.01 -3.12 -27.28
C LEU A 234 1.44 -2.85 -27.69
N VAL A 235 2.41 -3.31 -26.89
CA VAL A 235 3.85 -3.18 -27.18
C VAL A 235 4.20 -3.79 -28.52
N LYS A 236 3.74 -5.02 -28.80
CA LYS A 236 3.95 -5.69 -30.08
C LYS A 236 3.29 -4.93 -31.24
N TYR A 237 2.06 -4.47 -31.06
CA TYR A 237 1.33 -3.69 -32.06
C TYR A 237 2.05 -2.38 -32.42
N MET A 238 2.64 -1.72 -31.44
CA MET A 238 3.38 -0.46 -31.63
C MET A 238 4.84 -0.64 -32.10
N GLY A 239 5.33 -1.87 -32.21
CA GLY A 239 6.73 -2.15 -32.60
C GLY A 239 7.76 -1.79 -31.54
N LEU A 240 7.37 -1.73 -30.24
CA LEU A 240 8.21 -1.26 -29.13
C LEU A 240 8.82 -2.42 -28.31
N SER A 241 8.97 -3.61 -28.93
CA SER A 241 9.44 -4.80 -28.20
C SER A 241 10.91 -4.71 -27.76
N GLY A 242 11.72 -3.88 -28.41
CA GLY A 242 13.11 -3.62 -28.05
C GLY A 242 13.30 -2.56 -26.96
N GLU A 243 12.27 -1.75 -26.71
CA GLU A 243 12.32 -0.60 -25.79
C GLU A 243 11.67 -0.88 -24.44
N ILE A 244 10.85 -1.94 -24.33
CA ILE A 244 10.05 -2.22 -23.13
C ILE A 244 10.39 -3.58 -22.54
N ILE A 245 10.74 -3.58 -21.25
CA ILE A 245 11.16 -4.75 -20.50
C ILE A 245 10.10 -5.06 -19.43
N PHE A 246 9.54 -6.26 -19.46
CA PHE A 246 8.69 -6.82 -18.40
C PHE A 246 9.48 -7.86 -17.64
N THR A 247 9.74 -7.64 -16.35
CA THR A 247 10.53 -8.59 -15.54
C THR A 247 9.69 -9.73 -14.99
N GLY A 248 8.35 -9.57 -14.93
CA GLY A 248 7.51 -10.40 -14.08
C GLY A 248 7.71 -10.10 -12.60
N PRO A 249 7.05 -10.86 -11.70
CA PRO A 249 7.19 -10.72 -10.26
C PRO A 249 8.63 -11.01 -9.80
N ILE A 250 9.17 -10.13 -8.95
CA ILE A 250 10.50 -10.29 -8.36
C ILE A 250 10.41 -10.31 -6.83
N GLU A 251 11.44 -10.86 -6.20
CA GLU A 251 11.56 -10.90 -4.76
C GLU A 251 11.76 -9.47 -4.20
N TYR A 252 11.01 -9.12 -3.14
CA TYR A 252 11.02 -7.77 -2.55
C TYR A 252 12.42 -7.24 -2.22
N LYS A 253 13.29 -8.10 -1.70
CA LYS A 253 14.68 -7.74 -1.36
C LYS A 253 15.53 -7.35 -2.57
N LYS A 254 15.13 -7.76 -3.79
CA LYS A 254 15.81 -7.42 -5.04
C LYS A 254 15.25 -6.16 -5.70
N VAL A 255 14.08 -5.68 -5.29
CA VAL A 255 13.45 -4.47 -5.86
C VAL A 255 14.38 -3.25 -5.90
N PRO A 256 15.18 -2.95 -4.84
CA PRO A 256 16.11 -1.81 -4.88
C PRO A 256 17.12 -1.85 -6.03
N GLN A 257 17.58 -3.03 -6.44
CA GLN A 257 18.52 -3.19 -7.57
C GLN A 257 17.86 -2.79 -8.90
N TYR A 258 16.57 -3.11 -9.08
CA TYR A 258 15.80 -2.68 -10.26
C TYR A 258 15.50 -1.19 -10.23
N ILE A 259 15.19 -0.63 -9.05
CA ILE A 259 15.01 0.83 -8.88
C ILE A 259 16.35 1.54 -9.15
N ALA A 260 17.48 0.96 -8.77
CA ALA A 260 18.81 1.52 -9.06
C ALA A 260 19.01 1.73 -10.57
N ALA A 261 18.58 0.79 -11.40
CA ALA A 261 18.68 0.89 -12.85
C ALA A 261 17.84 2.01 -13.45
N MET A 262 16.81 2.50 -12.75
CA MET A 262 15.89 3.52 -13.25
C MET A 262 16.48 4.93 -13.10
N ASP A 263 16.33 5.76 -14.11
CA ASP A 263 16.65 7.19 -14.06
C ASP A 263 15.43 8.02 -13.64
N ILE A 264 14.22 7.54 -13.96
CA ILE A 264 12.93 8.08 -13.50
C ILE A 264 12.05 6.93 -13.02
N CYS A 265 11.39 7.10 -11.87
CA CYS A 265 10.38 6.17 -11.36
C CYS A 265 8.96 6.72 -11.59
N LEU A 266 8.05 5.87 -12.07
CA LEU A 266 6.70 6.27 -12.43
C LEU A 266 5.67 5.95 -11.36
N TYR A 267 4.73 6.90 -11.18
CA TYR A 267 3.48 6.67 -10.44
C TYR A 267 2.29 7.17 -11.28
N PRO A 268 1.90 6.42 -12.34
CA PRO A 268 0.88 6.83 -13.30
C PRO A 268 -0.53 6.42 -12.84
N LEU A 269 -0.90 6.76 -11.59
CA LEU A 269 -2.20 6.40 -11.01
C LEU A 269 -3.34 7.08 -11.74
N SER A 270 -4.33 6.30 -12.18
CA SER A 270 -5.53 6.80 -12.83
C SER A 270 -6.34 7.70 -11.91
N LYS A 271 -6.87 8.79 -12.45
CA LYS A 271 -7.83 9.66 -11.74
C LYS A 271 -9.11 8.96 -11.27
N TYR A 272 -9.40 7.80 -11.86
CA TYR A 272 -10.57 6.97 -11.49
C TYR A 272 -10.28 5.96 -10.37
N SER A 273 -9.05 5.94 -9.85
CA SER A 273 -8.58 4.97 -8.83
C SER A 273 -8.39 5.60 -7.46
N TRP A 274 -9.26 6.54 -7.10
CA TRP A 274 -9.24 7.27 -5.82
C TRP A 274 -7.88 7.84 -5.44
N PRO A 275 -7.26 8.64 -6.33
CA PRO A 275 -5.94 9.20 -6.07
C PRO A 275 -5.91 10.08 -4.81
N GLU A 276 -7.09 10.61 -4.41
CA GLU A 276 -7.25 11.47 -3.24
C GLU A 276 -6.97 10.79 -1.90
N ILE A 277 -7.08 9.46 -1.82
CA ILE A 277 -6.79 8.71 -0.57
C ILE A 277 -5.51 7.88 -0.65
N ALA A 278 -4.99 7.65 -1.86
CA ALA A 278 -3.83 6.81 -2.07
C ALA A 278 -2.54 7.47 -1.54
N LEU A 279 -1.79 6.71 -0.73
CA LEU A 279 -0.41 7.01 -0.36
C LEU A 279 0.41 5.71 -0.46
N PRO A 280 0.99 5.43 -1.63
CA PRO A 280 1.58 4.12 -1.92
C PRO A 280 2.96 3.94 -1.31
N ASN A 281 3.33 2.69 -0.98
CA ASN A 281 4.67 2.34 -0.50
C ASN A 281 5.76 2.74 -1.51
N LYS A 282 5.50 2.59 -2.82
CA LYS A 282 6.46 2.91 -3.88
C LYS A 282 6.93 4.38 -3.85
N PHE A 283 6.12 5.31 -3.37
CA PHE A 283 6.55 6.69 -3.18
C PHE A 283 7.71 6.79 -2.19
N PHE A 284 7.60 6.07 -1.06
CA PHE A 284 8.65 6.02 -0.03
C PHE A 284 9.88 5.22 -0.51
N GLU A 285 9.66 4.12 -1.23
CA GLU A 285 10.72 3.27 -1.79
C GLU A 285 11.55 4.00 -2.84
N TYR A 286 10.89 4.69 -3.78
CA TYR A 286 11.56 5.51 -4.80
C TYR A 286 12.33 6.68 -4.18
N SER A 287 11.72 7.37 -3.20
CA SER A 287 12.35 8.47 -2.48
C SER A 287 13.56 8.00 -1.68
N ALA A 288 13.47 6.85 -1.01
CA ALA A 288 14.59 6.25 -0.28
C ALA A 288 15.76 5.88 -1.19
N CYS A 289 15.47 5.47 -2.44
CA CYS A 289 16.49 5.22 -3.46
C CYS A 289 17.01 6.49 -4.14
N GLY A 290 16.56 7.69 -3.73
CA GLY A 290 17.01 8.97 -4.29
C GLY A 290 16.57 9.23 -5.73
N LYS A 291 15.47 8.60 -6.18
CA LYS A 291 15.04 8.68 -7.59
C LYS A 291 14.04 9.81 -7.84
N PRO A 292 14.10 10.47 -9.02
CA PRO A 292 13.02 11.30 -9.52
C PRO A 292 11.74 10.48 -9.63
N ILE A 293 10.61 11.04 -9.18
CA ILE A 293 9.29 10.40 -9.26
C ILE A 293 8.41 11.21 -10.19
N LEU A 294 8.01 10.64 -11.30
CA LEU A 294 7.07 11.24 -12.24
C LEU A 294 5.68 10.67 -12.00
N SER A 295 4.80 11.50 -11.46
CA SER A 295 3.49 11.09 -10.94
C SER A 295 2.35 11.81 -11.65
N LYS A 296 1.22 11.12 -11.84
CA LYS A 296 -0.06 11.81 -12.01
C LYS A 296 -0.47 12.49 -10.70
N PRO A 297 -1.37 13.50 -10.73
CA PRO A 297 -1.83 14.16 -9.53
C PRO A 297 -2.41 13.18 -8.52
N ALA A 298 -1.77 13.06 -7.38
CA ALA A 298 -2.21 12.28 -6.22
C ALA A 298 -2.06 13.14 -4.97
N PRO A 299 -3.16 13.69 -4.40
CA PRO A 299 -3.12 14.73 -3.37
C PRO A 299 -2.25 14.39 -2.16
N ASN A 300 -2.28 13.15 -1.69
CA ASN A 300 -1.44 12.75 -0.56
C ASN A 300 0.04 12.67 -0.93
N VAL A 301 0.36 12.19 -2.14
CA VAL A 301 1.74 12.19 -2.65
C VAL A 301 2.24 13.63 -2.81
N MET A 302 1.38 14.53 -3.31
CA MET A 302 1.71 15.96 -3.45
C MET A 302 1.85 16.65 -2.08
N LYS A 303 1.02 16.31 -1.07
CA LYS A 303 1.13 16.83 0.30
C LYS A 303 2.40 16.34 1.01
N MET A 304 2.77 15.09 0.77
CA MET A 304 4.04 14.56 1.28
C MET A 304 5.22 15.29 0.67
N GLY A 305 5.08 15.68 -0.60
CA GLY A 305 6.03 16.47 -1.32
C GLY A 305 7.40 15.81 -1.46
N GLY A 306 8.32 16.51 -2.07
CA GLY A 306 9.70 16.09 -2.22
C GLY A 306 10.35 16.85 -3.36
N LYS A 307 11.63 17.19 -3.21
CA LYS A 307 12.40 17.83 -4.28
C LYS A 307 12.50 16.93 -5.52
N ASN A 308 12.21 15.63 -5.37
CA ASN A 308 12.26 14.61 -6.40
C ASN A 308 10.90 14.32 -7.06
N LEU A 309 9.83 15.03 -6.70
CA LEU A 309 8.49 14.79 -7.23
C LEU A 309 8.20 15.72 -8.42
N TYR A 310 7.84 15.13 -9.55
CA TYR A 310 7.41 15.79 -10.78
C TYR A 310 5.97 15.36 -11.08
N ILE A 311 5.13 16.31 -11.49
CA ILE A 311 3.71 16.06 -11.78
C ILE A 311 3.43 16.25 -13.27
N TYR A 312 2.60 15.36 -13.83
CA TYR A 312 2.05 15.49 -15.18
C TYR A 312 0.58 15.11 -15.19
N GLN A 313 -0.21 15.75 -16.05
CA GLN A 313 -1.65 15.49 -16.18
C GLN A 313 -2.00 14.77 -17.49
N ASN A 314 -1.20 14.97 -18.52
CA ASN A 314 -1.45 14.47 -19.87
C ASN A 314 -0.14 14.05 -20.56
N ARG A 315 -0.28 13.42 -21.75
CA ARG A 315 0.86 12.92 -22.55
C ARG A 315 1.89 14.01 -22.87
N LYS A 316 1.45 15.23 -23.23
CA LYS A 316 2.37 16.32 -23.57
C LYS A 316 3.23 16.72 -22.35
N GLU A 317 2.60 16.86 -21.19
CA GLU A 317 3.31 17.15 -19.95
C GLU A 317 4.22 16.00 -19.52
N PHE A 318 3.80 14.73 -19.70
CA PHE A 318 4.63 13.56 -19.45
C PHE A 318 5.95 13.63 -20.21
N VAL A 319 5.88 13.86 -21.53
CA VAL A 319 7.07 13.97 -22.39
C VAL A 319 7.92 15.18 -21.99
N MET A 320 7.29 16.33 -21.72
CA MET A 320 7.98 17.54 -21.28
C MET A 320 8.75 17.34 -19.96
N GLN A 321 8.15 16.67 -19.00
CA GLN A 321 8.81 16.40 -17.71
C GLN A 321 9.99 15.43 -17.86
N ILE A 322 9.84 14.39 -18.70
CA ILE A 322 10.95 13.47 -18.98
C ILE A 322 12.11 14.24 -19.62
N LYS A 323 11.82 15.07 -20.65
CA LYS A 323 12.82 15.92 -21.29
C LYS A 323 13.52 16.83 -20.30
N ASN A 324 12.76 17.49 -19.42
CA ASN A 324 13.32 18.35 -18.36
C ASN A 324 14.26 17.58 -17.41
N ILE A 325 13.91 16.34 -17.05
CA ILE A 325 14.74 15.51 -16.15
C ILE A 325 16.01 15.03 -16.88
N ILE A 326 15.92 14.71 -18.17
CA ILE A 326 17.09 14.36 -19.00
C ILE A 326 18.05 15.53 -19.12
N GLU A 327 17.54 16.74 -19.42
CA GLU A 327 18.35 17.96 -19.59
C GLU A 327 18.93 18.49 -18.28
N ASN A 328 18.24 18.25 -17.15
CA ASN A 328 18.60 18.75 -15.83
C ASN A 328 18.69 17.60 -14.82
N PRO A 329 19.63 16.65 -14.99
CA PRO A 329 19.75 15.51 -14.09
C PRO A 329 20.09 15.98 -12.68
N LYS A 330 19.35 15.43 -11.69
CA LYS A 330 19.55 15.76 -10.28
C LYS A 330 19.67 14.48 -9.47
N THR A 331 20.57 14.49 -8.53
CA THR A 331 20.62 13.48 -7.44
C THR A 331 19.84 14.02 -6.25
N TYR A 332 19.14 13.13 -5.57
CA TYR A 332 18.34 13.48 -4.41
C TYR A 332 18.84 12.70 -3.20
N ASP A 333 19.31 13.45 -2.21
CA ASP A 333 19.52 12.92 -0.86
C ASP A 333 18.27 13.23 -0.03
N ILE A 334 17.48 12.19 0.22
CA ILE A 334 16.22 12.30 0.93
C ILE A 334 16.28 11.41 2.16
N ASN A 335 16.36 12.04 3.33
CA ASN A 335 16.31 11.29 4.58
C ASN A 335 14.90 10.72 4.80
N MET A 336 14.76 9.41 4.57
CA MET A 336 13.51 8.67 4.75
C MET A 336 13.41 7.98 6.12
N GLU A 337 14.34 8.21 7.05
CA GLU A 337 14.35 7.54 8.36
C GLU A 337 13.07 7.76 9.16
N LYS A 338 12.48 8.96 9.08
CA LYS A 338 11.15 9.26 9.65
C LYS A 338 10.04 8.31 9.15
N TYR A 339 10.20 7.80 7.93
CA TYR A 339 9.27 6.88 7.29
C TYR A 339 9.78 5.43 7.28
N SER A 340 10.85 5.12 8.01
CA SER A 340 11.28 3.74 8.17
C SER A 340 10.20 2.92 8.89
N TRP A 341 10.05 1.64 8.52
CA TRP A 341 9.12 0.74 9.23
C TRP A 341 9.42 0.66 10.71
N LYS A 342 10.69 0.77 11.09
CA LYS A 342 11.16 0.85 12.47
C LYS A 342 10.55 2.05 13.22
N ASN A 343 10.57 3.24 12.62
CA ASN A 343 9.99 4.43 13.24
C ASN A 343 8.46 4.42 13.19
N LYS A 344 7.85 3.89 12.12
CA LYS A 344 6.40 3.70 12.08
C LYS A 344 5.91 2.70 13.13
N ALA A 345 6.69 1.67 13.43
CA ALA A 345 6.39 0.75 14.52
C ALA A 345 6.47 1.43 15.89
N LYS A 346 7.47 2.31 16.12
CA LYS A 346 7.55 3.10 17.36
C LYS A 346 6.37 4.07 17.52
N GLU A 347 5.94 4.73 16.42
CA GLU A 347 4.75 5.59 16.43
C GLU A 347 3.50 4.80 16.85
N LEU A 348 3.30 3.60 16.27
CA LEU A 348 2.18 2.73 16.63
C LEU A 348 2.31 2.22 18.07
N GLU A 349 3.48 1.78 18.49
CA GLU A 349 3.79 1.33 19.86
C GLU A 349 3.40 2.37 20.90
N GLY A 350 3.76 3.64 20.66
CA GLY A 350 3.36 4.77 21.53
C GLY A 350 1.84 4.91 21.66
N ILE A 351 1.10 4.79 20.55
CA ILE A 351 -0.36 4.82 20.57
C ILE A 351 -0.95 3.62 21.34
N LEU A 352 -0.40 2.41 21.13
CA LEU A 352 -0.85 1.22 21.83
C LEU A 352 -0.61 1.33 23.34
N SER A 353 0.56 1.80 23.75
CA SER A 353 0.91 2.00 25.16
C SER A 353 0.00 3.03 25.82
N ASP A 354 -0.30 4.13 25.15
CA ASP A 354 -1.23 5.18 25.65
C ASP A 354 -2.64 4.61 25.84
N VAL A 355 -3.10 3.76 24.92
CA VAL A 355 -4.43 3.16 25.02
C VAL A 355 -4.51 2.17 26.18
N VAL A 356 -3.51 1.29 26.32
CA VAL A 356 -3.44 0.32 27.45
C VAL A 356 -3.38 1.03 28.79
N SER A 357 -2.54 2.06 28.93
CA SER A 357 -2.39 2.82 30.16
C SER A 357 -3.72 3.47 30.60
N LYS A 358 -4.41 4.13 29.68
CA LYS A 358 -5.71 4.77 29.96
C LYS A 358 -6.78 3.75 30.35
N TYR A 359 -6.76 2.58 29.74
CA TYR A 359 -7.73 1.54 30.03
C TYR A 359 -7.53 0.97 31.44
N LYS A 360 -6.29 0.72 31.87
CA LYS A 360 -5.96 0.26 33.23
C LYS A 360 -6.39 1.30 34.29
N TYR A 361 -6.17 2.59 34.05
CA TYR A 361 -6.58 3.66 34.98
C TYR A 361 -8.11 3.78 35.14
N SER A 362 -8.88 3.52 34.06
CA SER A 362 -10.34 3.59 34.14
C SER A 362 -10.95 2.44 34.95
N ASP A 363 -10.31 1.27 34.96
CA ASP A 363 -10.74 0.12 35.77
C ASP A 363 -10.43 0.32 37.28
N GLU A 364 -9.33 1.01 37.62
CA GLU A 364 -8.94 1.28 39.01
C GLU A 364 -9.78 2.40 39.65
N THR A 365 -10.37 3.30 38.88
CA THR A 365 -11.15 4.45 39.38
C THR A 365 -12.66 4.23 39.31
N GLY A 366 -13.12 3.14 38.69
CA GLY A 366 -14.53 2.80 38.48
C GLY A 366 -15.05 1.67 39.41
N GLY A 367 -14.28 1.27 40.43
CA GLY A 367 -14.66 0.29 41.43
C GLY A 367 -15.36 0.89 42.66
#